data_dd41fba470deeea0d4fa2c1fae9b1b38
#
_entry.id   dd41fba470deeea0d4fa2c1fae9b1b38
#
_cell.length_a   1.000
_cell.length_b   1.000
_cell.length_c   1.000
_cell.angle_alpha   90.00
_cell.angle_beta   90.00
_cell.angle_gamma   90.00
#
_symmetry.space_group_name_H-M   'P 1'
#
loop_
_entity.id
_entity.type
_entity.pdbx_description
1 polymer ?
#
loop_
_entity_poly.entity_id
_entity_poly.type
_entity_poly.pdbx_seq_one_letter_code
_entity_poly.pdbx_strand_id
1 'polypeptide(L)'
;MNPPIAFAHRGARAHAPENTLPAFSLALRLGATGLESDVWMTADGVAVLDHDGVVRTGLRKKPMSEIMAKTLPQHIPTFDEFISSLDKTAHVSLDIKDLQAFEPVCRSAGDAGFPLDHLWLCHPDWQELANRRALEPDVRLVDSTRLAKISEGAERRAASLREAGIDCLNMHHSDWSGGLTTLVHRFDRLAFGWDMQFDQVLDNGFRMGLDGVYSDHVDRMMDSFVREIEPFSERF
;
A
#
# COMPACT_ATOMS: atom_id res chain seq x y z
N MET A 1 13.32 4.94 5.43
CA MET A 1 13.78 4.18 4.24
C MET A 1 14.50 5.14 3.31
N ASN A 2 15.56 4.73 2.68
CA ASN A 2 16.29 5.61 1.78
C ASN A 2 16.71 4.83 0.51
N PRO A 3 16.19 5.17 -0.67
CA PRO A 3 15.19 6.23 -0.91
C PRO A 3 13.79 5.85 -0.39
N PRO A 4 12.86 6.80 -0.24
CA PRO A 4 11.47 6.53 0.08
C PRO A 4 10.75 5.81 -1.06
N ILE A 5 9.64 5.12 -0.76
CA ILE A 5 8.85 4.42 -1.78
C ILE A 5 7.79 5.36 -2.37
N ALA A 6 7.74 5.43 -3.70
CA ALA A 6 6.71 6.15 -4.44
C ALA A 6 5.63 5.17 -4.90
N PHE A 7 4.54 5.04 -4.11
CA PHE A 7 3.43 4.14 -4.38
C PHE A 7 2.39 4.78 -5.31
N ALA A 8 2.16 4.17 -6.47
CA ALA A 8 1.07 4.54 -7.36
C ALA A 8 -0.24 3.97 -6.82
N HIS A 9 -1.13 4.84 -6.30
CA HIS A 9 -2.41 4.49 -5.70
C HIS A 9 -3.35 3.89 -6.75
N ARG A 10 -3.72 2.62 -6.57
CA ARG A 10 -4.51 1.79 -7.50
C ARG A 10 -3.92 1.76 -8.92
N GLY A 11 -2.59 1.80 -9.01
CA GLY A 11 -1.87 2.00 -10.24
C GLY A 11 -1.82 3.47 -10.66
N ALA A 12 -1.65 3.74 -11.97
CA ALA A 12 -1.65 5.12 -12.48
C ALA A 12 -3.10 5.66 -12.61
N ARG A 13 -3.86 5.73 -11.51
CA ARG A 13 -5.28 6.02 -11.46
C ARG A 13 -5.69 7.32 -12.15
N ALA A 14 -4.84 8.35 -12.09
CA ALA A 14 -5.11 9.62 -12.79
C ALA A 14 -5.03 9.49 -14.32
N HIS A 15 -4.44 8.41 -14.85
CA HIS A 15 -4.13 8.24 -16.27
C HIS A 15 -4.76 6.97 -16.90
N ALA A 16 -5.22 6.01 -16.08
CA ALA A 16 -5.79 4.74 -16.51
C ALA A 16 -6.88 4.26 -15.55
N PRO A 17 -7.77 3.33 -15.97
CA PRO A 17 -8.76 2.74 -15.06
C PRO A 17 -8.06 2.08 -13.86
N GLU A 18 -8.48 2.45 -12.65
CA GLU A 18 -7.88 2.00 -11.39
C GLU A 18 -7.94 0.47 -11.21
N ASN A 19 -7.02 -0.07 -10.42
CA ASN A 19 -6.93 -1.50 -10.06
C ASN A 19 -6.91 -2.45 -11.27
N THR A 20 -6.29 -2.05 -12.39
CA THR A 20 -6.14 -2.87 -13.59
C THR A 20 -4.68 -3.14 -13.92
N LEU A 21 -4.39 -4.29 -14.56
CA LEU A 21 -3.02 -4.61 -15.00
C LEU A 21 -2.41 -3.52 -15.91
N PRO A 22 -3.16 -2.91 -16.87
CA PRO A 22 -2.65 -1.78 -17.63
C PRO A 22 -2.28 -0.55 -16.79
N ALA A 23 -3.07 -0.24 -15.73
CA ALA A 23 -2.78 0.88 -14.83
C ALA A 23 -1.51 0.64 -14.02
N PHE A 24 -1.30 -0.57 -13.51
CA PHE A 24 -0.08 -0.95 -12.80
C PHE A 24 1.15 -0.91 -13.71
N SER A 25 1.04 -1.47 -14.91
CA SER A 25 2.12 -1.41 -15.90
C SER A 25 2.45 0.04 -16.31
N LEU A 26 1.45 0.91 -16.46
CA LEU A 26 1.66 2.33 -16.75
C LEU A 26 2.39 3.03 -15.60
N ALA A 27 2.00 2.75 -14.35
CA ALA A 27 2.63 3.34 -13.16
C ALA A 27 4.12 3.05 -13.10
N LEU A 28 4.52 1.79 -13.33
CA LEU A 28 5.94 1.41 -13.36
C LEU A 28 6.70 2.10 -14.50
N ARG A 29 6.09 2.21 -15.69
CA ARG A 29 6.71 2.96 -16.81
C ARG A 29 6.86 4.46 -16.54
N LEU A 30 6.01 5.04 -15.70
CA LEU A 30 6.11 6.43 -15.25
C LEU A 30 7.13 6.60 -14.10
N GLY A 31 7.76 5.50 -13.64
CA GLY A 31 8.85 5.52 -12.68
C GLY A 31 8.42 5.22 -11.23
N ALA A 32 7.17 4.89 -10.95
CA ALA A 32 6.74 4.49 -9.60
C ALA A 32 7.60 3.31 -9.11
N THR A 33 8.05 3.38 -7.85
CA THR A 33 8.85 2.33 -7.21
C THR A 33 8.00 1.36 -6.41
N GLY A 34 6.71 1.67 -6.25
CA GLY A 34 5.72 0.83 -5.60
C GLY A 34 4.35 0.97 -6.26
N LEU A 35 3.53 -0.05 -6.08
CA LEU A 35 2.14 -0.11 -6.51
C LEU A 35 1.25 -0.30 -5.29
N GLU A 36 0.09 0.32 -5.30
CA GLU A 36 -0.92 0.10 -4.27
C GLU A 36 -2.21 -0.39 -4.88
N SER A 37 -2.93 -1.22 -4.13
CA SER A 37 -4.24 -1.74 -4.50
C SER A 37 -5.04 -2.19 -3.27
N ASP A 38 -6.33 -2.45 -3.47
CA ASP A 38 -7.25 -3.00 -2.46
C ASP A 38 -7.55 -4.46 -2.77
N VAL A 39 -7.50 -5.36 -1.77
CA VAL A 39 -7.71 -6.79 -1.99
C VAL A 39 -8.95 -7.31 -1.27
N TRP A 40 -9.73 -8.11 -2.01
CA TRP A 40 -10.94 -8.80 -1.58
C TRP A 40 -10.85 -10.30 -1.88
N MET A 41 -11.74 -11.09 -1.23
CA MET A 41 -11.89 -12.50 -1.55
C MET A 41 -13.16 -12.77 -2.33
N THR A 42 -13.08 -13.63 -3.33
CA THR A 42 -14.24 -14.17 -4.06
C THR A 42 -14.89 -15.33 -3.29
N ALA A 43 -16.09 -15.74 -3.71
CA ALA A 43 -16.83 -16.86 -3.12
C ALA A 43 -16.07 -18.20 -3.17
N ASP A 44 -15.19 -18.37 -4.13
CA ASP A 44 -14.34 -19.55 -4.33
C ASP A 44 -12.91 -19.41 -3.80
N GLY A 45 -12.67 -18.36 -2.98
CA GLY A 45 -11.42 -18.20 -2.25
C GLY A 45 -10.26 -17.68 -3.08
N VAL A 46 -10.53 -16.91 -4.13
CA VAL A 46 -9.50 -16.24 -4.96
C VAL A 46 -9.35 -14.79 -4.51
N ALA A 47 -8.12 -14.35 -4.26
CA ALA A 47 -7.80 -12.95 -3.97
C ALA A 47 -7.86 -12.12 -5.27
N VAL A 48 -8.57 -10.99 -5.24
CA VAL A 48 -8.81 -10.12 -6.40
C VAL A 48 -8.63 -8.65 -6.03
N LEU A 49 -8.27 -7.81 -7.01
CA LEU A 49 -7.97 -6.41 -6.80
C LEU A 49 -9.13 -5.52 -7.27
N ASP A 50 -9.78 -4.84 -6.34
CA ASP A 50 -10.88 -3.92 -6.58
C ASP A 50 -11.08 -3.00 -5.38
N HIS A 51 -11.42 -1.72 -5.60
CA HIS A 51 -11.62 -0.81 -4.48
C HIS A 51 -12.93 -1.05 -3.73
N ASP A 52 -14.04 -1.17 -4.46
CA ASP A 52 -15.39 -1.16 -3.88
C ASP A 52 -15.81 -2.50 -3.28
N GLY A 53 -15.18 -3.62 -3.70
CA GLY A 53 -15.53 -4.97 -3.31
C GLY A 53 -16.92 -5.40 -3.78
N VAL A 54 -17.44 -4.76 -4.83
CA VAL A 54 -18.76 -5.04 -5.37
C VAL A 54 -18.76 -5.07 -6.90
N VAL A 55 -19.39 -6.07 -7.47
CA VAL A 55 -19.55 -6.23 -8.91
C VAL A 55 -20.97 -5.90 -9.34
N ARG A 56 -21.11 -5.12 -10.41
CA ARG A 56 -22.40 -4.85 -11.03
C ARG A 56 -22.80 -5.99 -11.97
N THR A 57 -23.93 -6.66 -11.68
CA THR A 57 -24.52 -7.68 -12.53
C THR A 57 -25.88 -7.15 -13.00
N GLY A 58 -25.91 -6.52 -14.16
CA GLY A 58 -27.09 -5.77 -14.65
C GLY A 58 -27.40 -4.57 -13.74
N LEU A 59 -28.59 -4.52 -13.16
CA LEU A 59 -29.02 -3.46 -12.23
C LEU A 59 -28.69 -3.74 -10.76
N ARG A 60 -28.11 -4.90 -10.43
CA ARG A 60 -27.81 -5.31 -9.06
C ARG A 60 -26.31 -5.17 -8.78
N LYS A 61 -25.98 -4.74 -7.56
CA LYS A 61 -24.64 -4.85 -7.01
C LYS A 61 -24.57 -6.10 -6.15
N LYS A 62 -23.52 -6.90 -6.32
CA LYS A 62 -23.23 -8.08 -5.50
C LYS A 62 -21.85 -7.90 -4.84
N PRO A 63 -21.71 -8.23 -3.56
CA PRO A 63 -20.39 -8.21 -2.92
C PRO A 63 -19.45 -9.24 -3.55
N MET A 64 -18.15 -8.96 -3.53
CA MET A 64 -17.11 -9.83 -4.10
C MET A 64 -17.16 -11.24 -3.51
N SER A 65 -17.45 -11.35 -2.22
CA SER A 65 -17.60 -12.64 -1.49
C SER A 65 -18.75 -13.55 -1.98
N GLU A 66 -19.64 -13.03 -2.84
CA GLU A 66 -20.73 -13.82 -3.45
C GLU A 66 -20.46 -14.16 -4.93
N ILE A 67 -19.32 -13.76 -5.46
CA ILE A 67 -18.97 -13.90 -6.89
C ILE A 67 -17.87 -14.96 -7.03
N MET A 68 -18.04 -15.87 -8.00
CA MET A 68 -16.99 -16.80 -8.40
C MET A 68 -15.97 -16.08 -9.27
N ALA A 69 -14.68 -16.28 -9.05
CA ALA A 69 -13.59 -15.60 -9.77
C ALA A 69 -13.76 -15.69 -11.31
N LYS A 70 -14.10 -16.88 -11.82
CA LYS A 70 -14.33 -17.11 -13.26
C LYS A 70 -15.46 -16.27 -13.91
N THR A 71 -16.31 -15.63 -13.08
CA THR A 71 -17.44 -14.80 -13.56
C THR A 71 -17.19 -13.31 -13.39
N LEU A 72 -16.01 -12.94 -12.89
CA LEU A 72 -15.62 -11.54 -12.73
C LEU A 72 -15.47 -10.84 -14.09
N PRO A 73 -15.74 -9.53 -14.14
CA PRO A 73 -15.35 -8.71 -15.28
C PRO A 73 -13.84 -8.81 -15.56
N GLN A 74 -13.48 -8.90 -16.85
CA GLN A 74 -12.09 -9.08 -17.26
C GLN A 74 -11.11 -7.99 -16.76
N HIS A 75 -11.61 -6.81 -16.40
CA HIS A 75 -10.78 -5.72 -15.90
C HIS A 75 -10.40 -5.86 -14.43
N ILE A 76 -11.05 -6.74 -13.66
CA ILE A 76 -10.71 -7.03 -12.26
C ILE A 76 -9.70 -8.18 -12.26
N PRO A 77 -8.42 -7.90 -12.02
CA PRO A 77 -7.39 -8.94 -12.01
C PRO A 77 -7.44 -9.76 -10.72
N THR A 78 -7.04 -11.00 -10.79
CA THR A 78 -6.64 -11.76 -9.61
C THR A 78 -5.32 -11.25 -9.08
N PHE A 79 -5.06 -11.48 -7.78
CA PHE A 79 -3.76 -11.15 -7.21
C PHE A 79 -2.64 -11.98 -7.85
N ASP A 80 -2.92 -13.24 -8.23
CA ASP A 80 -1.97 -14.12 -8.92
C ASP A 80 -1.54 -13.53 -10.28
N GLU A 81 -2.49 -13.03 -11.07
CA GLU A 81 -2.19 -12.37 -12.35
C GLU A 81 -1.36 -11.09 -12.13
N PHE A 82 -1.71 -10.31 -11.12
CA PHE A 82 -1.00 -9.09 -10.78
C PHE A 82 0.43 -9.37 -10.35
N ILE A 83 0.64 -10.19 -9.31
CA ILE A 83 1.97 -10.44 -8.75
C ILE A 83 2.91 -11.13 -9.75
N SER A 84 2.36 -12.01 -10.60
CA SER A 84 3.12 -12.67 -11.68
C SER A 84 3.51 -11.72 -12.81
N SER A 85 2.83 -10.58 -12.96
CA SER A 85 3.13 -9.57 -13.98
C SER A 85 4.25 -8.61 -13.59
N LEU A 86 4.68 -8.62 -12.32
CA LEU A 86 5.65 -7.67 -11.77
C LEU A 86 7.08 -8.20 -11.87
N ASP A 87 8.01 -7.28 -12.05
CA ASP A 87 9.40 -7.57 -11.69
C ASP A 87 9.55 -7.57 -10.15
N LYS A 88 10.67 -8.13 -9.67
CA LYS A 88 10.90 -8.31 -8.23
C LYS A 88 11.50 -7.08 -7.54
N THR A 89 11.60 -5.97 -8.25
CA THR A 89 12.19 -4.73 -7.72
C THR A 89 11.14 -3.78 -7.16
N ALA A 90 9.89 -3.87 -7.65
CA ALA A 90 8.79 -3.04 -7.19
C ALA A 90 8.32 -3.44 -5.78
N HIS A 91 7.88 -2.45 -4.99
CA HIS A 91 7.13 -2.70 -3.77
C HIS A 91 5.63 -2.82 -4.08
N VAL A 92 4.91 -3.64 -3.31
CA VAL A 92 3.46 -3.80 -3.42
C VAL A 92 2.83 -3.50 -2.07
N SER A 93 1.90 -2.56 -2.02
CA SER A 93 1.10 -2.21 -0.85
C SER A 93 -0.35 -2.62 -1.08
N LEU A 94 -0.91 -3.42 -0.17
CA LEU A 94 -2.29 -3.90 -0.27
C LEU A 94 -3.12 -3.48 0.94
N ASP A 95 -4.19 -2.74 0.70
CA ASP A 95 -5.26 -2.54 1.68
C ASP A 95 -6.08 -3.84 1.79
N ILE A 96 -5.93 -4.55 2.90
CA ILE A 96 -6.64 -5.80 3.17
C ILE A 96 -8.08 -5.47 3.58
N LYS A 97 -9.01 -5.51 2.63
CA LYS A 97 -10.42 -5.24 2.86
C LYS A 97 -11.17 -6.45 3.43
N ASP A 98 -10.66 -7.65 3.13
CA ASP A 98 -11.12 -8.91 3.69
C ASP A 98 -9.93 -9.64 4.33
N LEU A 99 -9.97 -9.83 5.65
CA LEU A 99 -8.88 -10.48 6.38
C LEU A 99 -8.63 -11.94 5.95
N GLN A 100 -9.57 -12.57 5.27
CA GLN A 100 -9.36 -13.89 4.68
C GLN A 100 -8.38 -13.87 3.52
N ALA A 101 -8.10 -12.69 2.91
CA ALA A 101 -7.12 -12.53 1.85
C ALA A 101 -5.66 -12.58 2.35
N PHE A 102 -5.41 -12.40 3.65
CA PHE A 102 -4.07 -12.24 4.20
C PHE A 102 -3.14 -13.42 3.83
N GLU A 103 -3.50 -14.64 4.23
CA GLU A 103 -2.67 -15.83 3.96
C GLU A 103 -2.62 -16.20 2.46
N PRO A 104 -3.74 -16.18 1.69
CA PRO A 104 -3.69 -16.39 0.25
C PRO A 104 -2.76 -15.45 -0.51
N VAL A 105 -2.75 -14.15 -0.15
CA VAL A 105 -1.87 -13.15 -0.76
C VAL A 105 -0.40 -13.45 -0.45
N CYS A 106 -0.05 -13.74 0.81
CA CYS A 106 1.31 -14.09 1.19
C CYS A 106 1.80 -15.34 0.47
N ARG A 107 0.97 -16.37 0.40
CA ARG A 107 1.29 -17.63 -0.30
C ARG A 107 1.51 -17.38 -1.79
N SER A 108 0.59 -16.68 -2.45
CA SER A 108 0.69 -16.39 -3.88
C SER A 108 1.96 -15.59 -4.22
N ALA A 109 2.31 -14.58 -3.39
CA ALA A 109 3.55 -13.83 -3.56
C ALA A 109 4.78 -14.73 -3.41
N GLY A 110 4.80 -15.60 -2.40
CA GLY A 110 5.87 -16.57 -2.19
C GLY A 110 6.00 -17.56 -3.34
N ASP A 111 4.89 -18.12 -3.83
CA ASP A 111 4.85 -19.06 -4.96
C ASP A 111 5.35 -18.41 -6.27
N ALA A 112 5.06 -17.12 -6.47
CA ALA A 112 5.59 -16.32 -7.58
C ALA A 112 7.09 -15.97 -7.39
N GLY A 113 7.69 -16.28 -6.24
CA GLY A 113 9.05 -15.89 -5.85
C GLY A 113 9.21 -14.39 -5.70
N PHE A 114 8.13 -13.66 -5.37
CA PHE A 114 8.18 -12.23 -5.08
C PHE A 114 8.82 -12.00 -3.70
N PRO A 115 9.68 -10.99 -3.52
CA PRO A 115 10.29 -10.69 -2.22
C PRO A 115 9.22 -10.30 -1.19
N LEU A 116 9.04 -11.10 -0.15
CA LEU A 116 7.99 -10.85 0.85
C LEU A 116 8.23 -9.58 1.66
N ASP A 117 9.47 -9.14 1.81
CA ASP A 117 9.83 -7.85 2.43
C ASP A 117 9.53 -6.63 1.54
N HIS A 118 9.13 -6.85 0.28
CA HIS A 118 8.56 -5.83 -0.60
C HIS A 118 7.02 -5.83 -0.58
N LEU A 119 6.37 -6.76 0.12
CA LEU A 119 4.93 -6.85 0.26
C LEU A 119 4.47 -6.18 1.57
N TRP A 120 3.68 -5.11 1.44
CA TRP A 120 3.16 -4.28 2.52
C TRP A 120 1.68 -4.52 2.70
N LEU A 121 1.25 -5.07 3.84
CA LEU A 121 -0.14 -5.39 4.11
C LEU A 121 -0.72 -4.38 5.09
N CYS A 122 -1.64 -3.56 4.60
CA CYS A 122 -2.25 -2.45 5.31
C CYS A 122 -3.61 -2.85 5.89
N HIS A 123 -3.88 -2.49 7.14
CA HIS A 123 -5.19 -2.65 7.76
C HIS A 123 -5.40 -1.57 8.83
N PRO A 124 -6.65 -1.05 9.02
CA PRO A 124 -6.92 -0.02 10.03
C PRO A 124 -6.94 -0.54 11.48
N ASP A 125 -7.07 -1.83 11.66
CA ASP A 125 -6.92 -2.50 12.96
C ASP A 125 -5.55 -3.19 13.01
N TRP A 126 -4.56 -2.51 13.61
CA TRP A 126 -3.20 -3.02 13.73
C TRP A 126 -3.11 -4.26 14.65
N GLN A 127 -4.07 -4.45 15.57
CA GLN A 127 -4.09 -5.62 16.45
C GLN A 127 -4.43 -6.88 15.66
N GLU A 128 -5.30 -6.78 14.66
CA GLU A 128 -5.54 -7.86 13.70
C GLU A 128 -4.29 -8.23 12.90
N LEU A 129 -3.48 -7.24 12.52
CA LEU A 129 -2.17 -7.51 11.88
C LEU A 129 -1.18 -8.15 12.86
N ALA A 130 -1.13 -7.67 14.10
CA ALA A 130 -0.26 -8.21 15.15
C ALA A 130 -0.54 -9.70 15.40
N ASN A 131 -1.81 -10.10 15.42
CA ASN A 131 -2.22 -11.50 15.55
C ASN A 131 -1.70 -12.39 14.41
N ARG A 132 -1.41 -11.81 13.24
CA ARG A 132 -0.94 -12.52 12.04
C ARG A 132 0.58 -12.46 11.86
N ARG A 133 1.29 -11.61 12.62
CA ARG A 133 2.75 -11.45 12.48
C ARG A 133 3.51 -12.78 12.60
N ALA A 134 3.09 -13.65 13.51
CA ALA A 134 3.75 -14.94 13.71
C ALA A 134 3.54 -15.94 12.54
N LEU A 135 2.48 -15.75 11.75
CA LEU A 135 2.18 -16.60 10.59
C LEU A 135 3.06 -16.23 9.39
N GLU A 136 3.33 -14.92 9.22
CA GLU A 136 4.04 -14.38 8.06
C GLU A 136 5.11 -13.36 8.53
N PRO A 137 6.26 -13.86 9.00
CA PRO A 137 7.29 -12.99 9.60
C PRO A 137 8.00 -12.08 8.58
N ASP A 138 7.99 -12.45 7.30
CA ASP A 138 8.79 -11.79 6.27
C ASP A 138 8.06 -10.63 5.55
N VAL A 139 6.72 -10.59 5.61
CA VAL A 139 5.96 -9.49 5.02
C VAL A 139 6.02 -8.22 5.88
N ARG A 140 5.78 -7.06 5.29
CA ARG A 140 5.67 -5.78 5.98
C ARG A 140 4.24 -5.50 6.40
N LEU A 141 4.02 -5.16 7.66
CA LEU A 141 2.71 -4.84 8.22
C LEU A 141 2.56 -3.35 8.47
N VAL A 142 1.41 -2.80 8.08
CA VAL A 142 1.17 -1.35 8.07
C VAL A 142 -0.12 -1.02 8.82
N ASP A 143 -0.01 -0.28 9.93
CA ASP A 143 -1.16 0.35 10.60
C ASP A 143 -1.63 1.53 9.76
N SER A 144 -2.75 1.37 9.03
CA SER A 144 -3.31 2.40 8.15
C SER A 144 -4.48 3.10 8.83
N THR A 145 -4.25 4.33 9.36
CA THR A 145 -5.19 4.99 10.24
C THR A 145 -5.22 6.51 10.04
N ARG A 146 -5.84 7.24 10.96
CA ARG A 146 -5.83 8.70 11.08
C ARG A 146 -5.34 9.10 12.46
N LEU A 147 -4.59 10.19 12.57
CA LEU A 147 -4.10 10.69 13.86
C LEU A 147 -5.23 10.84 14.89
N ALA A 148 -6.39 11.35 14.45
CA ALA A 148 -7.56 11.52 15.29
C ALA A 148 -8.17 10.21 15.84
N LYS A 149 -7.82 9.05 15.25
CA LYS A 149 -8.25 7.73 15.72
C LYS A 149 -7.28 7.09 16.71
N ILE A 150 -6.11 7.69 16.91
CA ILE A 150 -5.08 7.23 17.84
C ILE A 150 -5.36 7.80 19.23
N SER A 151 -6.27 7.18 19.97
CA SER A 151 -6.75 7.70 21.28
C SER A 151 -5.69 7.69 22.37
N GLU A 152 -4.72 6.78 22.31
CA GLU A 152 -3.61 6.63 23.26
C GLU A 152 -2.46 7.61 23.02
N GLY A 153 -2.49 8.35 21.91
CA GLY A 153 -1.44 9.25 21.46
C GLY A 153 -0.35 8.57 20.61
N ALA A 154 0.26 9.36 19.73
CA ALA A 154 1.18 8.86 18.69
C ALA A 154 2.42 8.15 19.26
N GLU A 155 2.98 8.64 20.37
CA GLU A 155 4.17 8.03 21.00
C GLU A 155 3.87 6.61 21.50
N ARG A 156 2.75 6.44 22.22
CA ARG A 156 2.34 5.12 22.71
C ARG A 156 1.99 4.19 21.55
N ARG A 157 1.32 4.69 20.49
CA ARG A 157 1.06 3.92 19.28
C ARG A 157 2.34 3.43 18.65
N ALA A 158 3.34 4.29 18.42
CA ALA A 158 4.63 3.90 17.84
C ALA A 158 5.35 2.83 18.68
N ALA A 159 5.32 2.96 20.02
CA ALA A 159 5.85 1.94 20.93
C ALA A 159 5.13 0.60 20.78
N SER A 160 3.79 0.62 20.78
CA SER A 160 2.97 -0.61 20.62
C SER A 160 3.19 -1.29 19.26
N LEU A 161 3.30 -0.50 18.18
CA LEU A 161 3.62 -1.04 16.84
C LEU A 161 4.99 -1.72 16.83
N ARG A 162 5.99 -1.13 17.49
CA ARG A 162 7.32 -1.76 17.63
C ARG A 162 7.24 -3.10 18.38
N GLU A 163 6.56 -3.12 19.52
CA GLU A 163 6.40 -4.32 20.35
C GLU A 163 5.64 -5.44 19.60
N ALA A 164 4.65 -5.07 18.81
CA ALA A 164 3.83 -5.99 18.02
C ALA A 164 4.48 -6.42 16.69
N GLY A 165 5.66 -5.88 16.34
CA GLY A 165 6.32 -6.17 15.06
C GLY A 165 5.62 -5.58 13.84
N ILE A 166 4.82 -4.50 14.00
CA ILE A 166 4.24 -3.75 12.90
C ILE A 166 5.27 -2.77 12.36
N ASP A 167 5.52 -2.78 11.07
CA ASP A 167 6.67 -2.10 10.45
C ASP A 167 6.43 -0.61 10.23
N CYS A 168 5.19 -0.19 9.97
CA CYS A 168 4.90 1.14 9.48
C CYS A 168 3.60 1.70 10.06
N LEU A 169 3.58 3.02 10.28
CA LEU A 169 2.37 3.81 10.52
C LEU A 169 2.05 4.60 9.25
N ASN A 170 0.86 4.39 8.67
CA ASN A 170 0.38 5.07 7.49
C ASN A 170 -0.80 5.97 7.81
N MET A 171 -0.70 7.27 7.52
CA MET A 171 -1.75 8.23 7.79
C MET A 171 -1.96 9.20 6.62
N HIS A 172 -3.10 9.86 6.60
CA HIS A 172 -3.37 10.93 5.65
C HIS A 172 -2.31 12.03 5.73
N HIS A 173 -1.93 12.61 4.60
CA HIS A 173 -0.87 13.62 4.54
C HIS A 173 -1.03 14.78 5.54
N SER A 174 -2.27 15.21 5.81
CA SER A 174 -2.57 16.32 6.73
C SER A 174 -2.35 15.97 8.21
N ASP A 175 -2.18 14.70 8.55
CA ASP A 175 -1.93 14.23 9.90
C ASP A 175 -0.43 14.24 10.26
N TRP A 176 0.43 14.40 9.26
CA TRP A 176 1.88 14.37 9.42
C TRP A 176 2.50 15.75 9.70
N SER A 177 3.59 15.74 10.43
CA SER A 177 4.52 16.84 10.64
C SER A 177 5.94 16.28 10.78
N GLY A 178 6.98 17.09 10.54
CA GLY A 178 8.36 16.64 10.72
C GLY A 178 8.70 16.17 12.14
N GLY A 179 8.03 16.71 13.15
CA GLY A 179 8.14 16.23 14.53
C GLY A 179 7.54 14.85 14.72
N LEU A 180 6.43 14.55 14.04
CA LEU A 180 5.75 13.26 14.15
C LEU A 180 6.49 12.16 13.38
N THR A 181 7.02 12.46 12.19
CA THR A 181 7.89 11.51 11.47
C THR A 181 9.12 11.15 12.30
N THR A 182 9.80 12.16 12.86
CA THR A 182 10.94 11.95 13.77
C THR A 182 10.55 11.09 14.97
N LEU A 183 9.37 11.33 15.58
CA LEU A 183 8.87 10.52 16.69
C LEU A 183 8.72 9.06 16.31
N VAL A 184 8.06 8.77 15.18
CA VAL A 184 7.83 7.41 14.67
C VAL A 184 9.17 6.70 14.39
N HIS A 185 10.12 7.39 13.76
CA HIS A 185 11.47 6.86 13.50
C HIS A 185 12.25 6.52 14.78
N ARG A 186 12.06 7.25 15.88
CA ARG A 186 12.70 6.93 17.17
C ARG A 186 12.29 5.57 17.74
N PHE A 187 11.16 5.04 17.29
CA PHE A 187 10.71 3.68 17.60
C PHE A 187 11.08 2.66 16.52
N ASP A 188 11.98 3.00 15.60
CA ASP A 188 12.36 2.17 14.45
C ASP A 188 11.16 1.74 13.59
N ARG A 189 10.13 2.60 13.49
CA ARG A 189 8.97 2.39 12.62
C ARG A 189 9.03 3.35 11.46
N LEU A 190 8.49 2.91 10.31
CA LEU A 190 8.40 3.72 9.11
C LEU A 190 7.15 4.59 9.12
N ALA A 191 7.21 5.71 8.40
CA ALA A 191 6.13 6.69 8.28
C ALA A 191 5.69 6.82 6.82
N PHE A 192 4.45 6.42 6.52
CA PHE A 192 3.88 6.55 5.17
C PHE A 192 2.76 7.59 5.14
N GLY A 193 2.58 8.25 3.98
CA GLY A 193 1.55 9.28 3.80
C GLY A 193 0.69 9.03 2.58
N TRP A 194 -0.65 9.00 2.75
CA TRP A 194 -1.60 8.81 1.67
C TRP A 194 -2.37 10.08 1.30
N ASP A 195 -3.05 10.06 0.13
CA ASP A 195 -3.78 11.17 -0.49
C ASP A 195 -2.88 12.37 -0.86
N MET A 196 -1.69 12.08 -1.38
CA MET A 196 -0.70 13.09 -1.75
C MET A 196 -0.84 13.47 -3.22
N GLN A 197 -1.82 14.35 -3.53
CA GLN A 197 -2.25 14.61 -4.91
C GLN A 197 -1.68 15.89 -5.53
N PHE A 198 -1.02 16.74 -4.73
CA PHE A 198 -0.51 18.04 -5.16
C PHE A 198 1.00 18.14 -4.94
N ASP A 199 1.70 18.82 -5.86
CA ASP A 199 3.16 18.98 -5.82
C ASP A 199 3.66 19.46 -4.45
N GLN A 200 3.03 20.50 -3.90
CA GLN A 200 3.43 21.02 -2.58
C GLN A 200 3.24 20.00 -1.45
N VAL A 201 2.22 19.14 -1.54
CA VAL A 201 1.96 18.10 -0.53
C VAL A 201 3.02 17.01 -0.65
N LEU A 202 3.37 16.61 -1.88
CA LEU A 202 4.42 15.63 -2.16
C LEU A 202 5.79 16.14 -1.69
N ASP A 203 6.18 17.37 -2.09
CA ASP A 203 7.44 18.01 -1.68
C ASP A 203 7.55 18.07 -0.15
N ASN A 204 6.49 18.51 0.52
CA ASN A 204 6.46 18.58 1.98
C ASN A 204 6.56 17.19 2.62
N GLY A 205 5.92 16.16 2.05
CA GLY A 205 6.00 14.79 2.54
C GLY A 205 7.43 14.26 2.51
N PHE A 206 8.11 14.42 1.39
CA PHE A 206 9.51 14.02 1.26
C PHE A 206 10.42 14.81 2.21
N ARG A 207 10.26 16.14 2.31
CA ARG A 207 11.03 16.99 3.25
C ARG A 207 10.80 16.64 4.72
N MET A 208 9.59 16.21 5.08
CA MET A 208 9.29 15.73 6.44
C MET A 208 9.91 14.38 6.76
N GLY A 209 10.47 13.68 5.76
CA GLY A 209 11.10 12.37 5.91
C GLY A 209 10.12 11.22 5.90
N LEU A 210 9.00 11.31 5.16
CA LEU A 210 8.15 10.15 4.93
C LEU A 210 8.92 9.08 4.15
N ASP A 211 8.80 7.84 4.57
CA ASP A 211 9.45 6.67 3.97
C ASP A 211 8.67 6.09 2.79
N GLY A 212 7.41 6.50 2.64
CA GLY A 212 6.56 6.14 1.51
C GLY A 212 5.41 7.12 1.32
N VAL A 213 5.06 7.37 0.09
CA VAL A 213 3.98 8.28 -0.31
C VAL A 213 3.06 7.63 -1.32
N TYR A 214 1.75 7.91 -1.21
CA TYR A 214 0.74 7.38 -2.13
C TYR A 214 0.08 8.51 -2.90
N SER A 215 0.09 8.41 -4.25
CA SER A 215 -0.53 9.38 -5.14
C SER A 215 -1.25 8.73 -6.32
N ASP A 216 -2.36 9.35 -6.75
CA ASP A 216 -3.03 9.03 -8.02
C ASP A 216 -2.22 9.52 -9.23
N HIS A 217 -1.45 10.60 -9.03
CA HIS A 217 -0.68 11.32 -10.05
C HIS A 217 0.79 10.89 -10.01
N VAL A 218 1.10 9.75 -10.67
CA VAL A 218 2.46 9.19 -10.69
C VAL A 218 3.48 10.15 -11.29
N ASP A 219 3.13 10.86 -12.34
CA ASP A 219 3.94 11.88 -12.99
C ASP A 219 4.40 12.96 -11.99
N ARG A 220 3.46 13.59 -11.29
CA ARG A 220 3.76 14.61 -10.27
C ARG A 220 4.56 14.05 -9.10
N MET A 221 4.21 12.83 -8.67
CA MET A 221 4.91 12.16 -7.58
C MET A 221 6.38 11.93 -7.95
N MET A 222 6.67 11.47 -9.16
CA MET A 222 8.04 11.25 -9.61
C MET A 222 8.79 12.55 -9.86
N ASP A 223 8.14 13.60 -10.39
CA ASP A 223 8.75 14.92 -10.52
C ASP A 223 9.16 15.48 -9.14
N SER A 224 8.31 15.30 -8.12
CA SER A 224 8.63 15.70 -6.75
C SER A 224 9.75 14.83 -6.15
N PHE A 225 9.74 13.52 -6.42
CA PHE A 225 10.77 12.58 -5.97
C PHE A 225 12.15 12.98 -6.51
N VAL A 226 12.25 13.21 -7.81
CA VAL A 226 13.50 13.67 -8.46
C VAL A 226 13.98 14.97 -7.81
N ARG A 227 13.08 15.93 -7.61
CA ARG A 227 13.42 17.26 -7.06
C ARG A 227 13.90 17.22 -5.60
N GLU A 228 13.29 16.36 -4.77
CA GLU A 228 13.51 16.40 -3.32
C GLU A 228 14.45 15.29 -2.81
N ILE A 229 14.60 14.18 -3.55
CA ILE A 229 15.34 13.00 -3.08
C ILE A 229 16.64 12.78 -3.85
N GLU A 230 16.64 12.85 -5.19
CA GLU A 230 17.84 12.56 -6.00
C GLU A 230 19.03 13.49 -5.73
N PRO A 231 18.86 14.81 -5.45
CA PRO A 231 19.99 15.66 -5.14
C PRO A 231 20.80 15.24 -3.92
N PHE A 232 20.22 14.42 -3.05
CA PHE A 232 20.86 13.91 -1.85
C PHE A 232 21.45 12.50 -2.01
N SER A 233 20.99 11.72 -2.99
CA SER A 233 21.49 10.36 -3.25
C SER A 233 22.88 10.34 -3.90
N GLU A 234 23.28 11.42 -4.61
CA GLU A 234 24.60 11.54 -5.23
C GLU A 234 25.72 11.97 -4.25
N ARG A 235 25.40 12.21 -2.96
CA ARG A 235 26.36 12.74 -1.97
C ARG A 235 26.93 11.69 -1.01
N PHE A 236 26.53 10.43 -1.16
CA PHE A 236 27.01 9.30 -0.39
C PHE A 236 27.35 8.11 -1.32
#